data_bcd1e90e3632a0818f05aaf45cf93433
#
_entry.id   bcd1e90e3632a0818f05aaf45cf93433
#
_cell.length_a   1.000
_cell.length_b   1.000
_cell.length_c   1.000
_cell.angle_alpha   90.00
_cell.angle_beta   90.00
_cell.angle_gamma   90.00
#
_symmetry.space_group_name_H-M   'P 1'
#
loop_
_entity.id
_entity.type
_entity.pdbx_description
1 polymer ?
#
loop_
_entity_poly.entity_id
_entity_poly.type
_entity_poly.pdbx_seq_one_letter_code
_entity_poly.pdbx_strand_id
1 'polypeptide(L)'
;MAQNYQRPKIKNELLTPQTASQYDAILQEEQSILPRSTAPKTIRSRALGETILGTTQYDLQTNSSVQNRLNNFGNSKFNAAWTYSSQGATGTPDRGTGFVTNNGNGWDPSPTARLEATVRTGWPSLNTTADGTEVIICHNNTASYRLHVLRRPAGGTWTESDIDTDLPFGALWPKSAVGGPDGNSVHAIAISTPTGGTTNGVEYLGVDGHLLYYRSLDAGASWDKIDVVIPGIDSTEYAFLSADDYVIESNGNTVAVLVMNSWGDIKLAKSLDNGETWTIQTVFDFFLGPAYDLDGYDVDSIPLDTTTLEGNGLMSTDGSGSLLIDDNDNVHVFYSEVWVSDDAFVDREWTFYPGINSIHYWNETMDDKGGIEIAGYLDEDGNGTFDVAAQAYGNYGQGFASYPTAGLDAEGNIYVAYSAISELYKNENANPGEQHYRHIYLTRSTDGGMTWSDPYDIINPVYSDPDFYGFTEGVFPSMAKVVDDFVHIIYQQDFEPGHSVSGDEDDVADNFMIYTAIPVYELTSTKNVVKPSDIGFRAFPNPANESVTFQIGTEMEGDVRLSLYNNLGQMVQSEFNQGFVSGAKEWNVQIGHLPKGLYIARVSIGNTYSSLKFIKE
;
A
#
# COMPACT_ATOMS: atom_id res chain seq x y z
N MET A 1 -18.84 -8.65 -17.39
CA MET A 1 -18.55 -7.34 -17.99
C MET A 1 -17.84 -6.57 -16.89
N ALA A 2 -16.60 -6.15 -17.11
CA ALA A 2 -15.97 -5.24 -16.19
C ALA A 2 -16.78 -3.93 -16.19
N GLN A 3 -17.20 -3.48 -15.03
CA GLN A 3 -17.86 -2.17 -14.87
C GLN A 3 -16.77 -1.18 -14.46
N ASN A 4 -16.87 0.05 -14.91
CA ASN A 4 -16.07 1.12 -14.32
C ASN A 4 -16.59 1.36 -12.90
N TYR A 5 -15.68 1.59 -11.97
CA TYR A 5 -16.03 1.98 -10.62
C TYR A 5 -17.00 3.17 -10.66
N GLN A 6 -17.99 3.15 -9.79
CA GLN A 6 -18.90 4.27 -9.59
C GLN A 6 -18.87 4.66 -8.12
N ARG A 7 -18.39 5.86 -7.84
CA ARG A 7 -18.34 6.40 -6.48
C ARG A 7 -19.74 6.39 -5.85
N PRO A 8 -19.92 5.78 -4.65
CA PRO A 8 -21.19 5.85 -3.92
C PRO A 8 -21.58 7.30 -3.60
N LYS A 9 -22.86 7.54 -3.37
CA LYS A 9 -23.27 8.83 -2.82
C LYS A 9 -22.75 8.96 -1.40
N ILE A 10 -22.15 10.12 -1.12
CA ILE A 10 -21.67 10.45 0.22
C ILE A 10 -22.66 11.37 0.93
N LYS A 11 -22.84 11.22 2.25
CA LYS A 11 -23.65 12.11 3.05
C LYS A 11 -22.96 13.46 3.24
N ASN A 12 -23.73 14.56 3.25
CA ASN A 12 -23.18 15.90 3.43
C ASN A 12 -22.31 16.05 4.70
N GLU A 13 -22.62 15.31 5.76
CA GLU A 13 -21.83 15.30 6.99
C GLU A 13 -20.41 14.73 6.83
N LEU A 14 -20.18 13.90 5.80
CA LEU A 14 -18.85 13.37 5.46
C LEU A 14 -18.04 14.30 4.57
N LEU A 15 -18.62 15.41 4.14
CA LEU A 15 -17.93 16.49 3.46
C LEU A 15 -17.22 17.44 4.43
N THR A 16 -16.98 17.00 5.67
CA THR A 16 -16.23 17.78 6.67
C THR A 16 -14.77 17.83 6.27
N PRO A 17 -14.22 19.02 6.08
CA PRO A 17 -12.82 19.20 5.73
C PRO A 17 -11.90 18.89 6.93
N GLN A 18 -10.68 18.48 6.62
CA GLN A 18 -9.59 18.34 7.58
C GLN A 18 -8.48 19.33 7.22
N THR A 19 -7.81 19.89 8.24
CA THR A 19 -6.65 20.75 8.03
C THR A 19 -5.40 19.91 7.81
N ALA A 20 -4.56 20.31 6.87
CA ALA A 20 -3.25 19.74 6.59
C ALA A 20 -2.20 20.87 6.50
N SER A 21 -0.94 20.54 6.73
CA SER A 21 0.18 21.46 6.63
C SER A 21 1.37 20.78 5.97
N GLN A 22 2.15 21.53 5.20
CA GLN A 22 3.40 21.02 4.62
C GLN A 22 4.41 20.50 5.67
N TYR A 23 4.20 20.84 6.94
CA TYR A 23 5.07 20.44 8.05
C TYR A 23 4.58 19.23 8.85
N ASP A 24 3.41 18.66 8.52
CA ASP A 24 2.81 17.57 9.30
C ASP A 24 3.77 16.37 9.46
N ALA A 25 4.45 15.97 8.39
CA ALA A 25 5.42 14.88 8.45
C ALA A 25 6.62 15.16 9.36
N ILE A 26 7.10 16.41 9.40
CA ILE A 26 8.15 16.84 10.33
C ILE A 26 7.66 16.79 11.78
N LEU A 27 6.45 17.28 12.04
CA LEU A 27 5.86 17.25 13.38
C LEU A 27 5.62 15.80 13.85
N GLN A 28 5.22 14.91 12.97
CA GLN A 28 5.07 13.48 13.26
C GLN A 28 6.42 12.81 13.58
N GLU A 29 7.48 13.11 12.82
CA GLU A 29 8.84 12.62 13.10
C GLU A 29 9.34 13.08 14.48
N GLU A 30 9.09 14.33 14.87
CA GLU A 30 9.42 14.87 16.18
C GLU A 30 8.59 14.24 17.30
N GLN A 31 7.28 14.10 17.11
CA GLN A 31 6.37 13.48 18.08
C GLN A 31 6.73 12.02 18.34
N SER A 32 7.23 11.30 17.36
CA SER A 32 7.62 9.89 17.50
C SER A 32 8.75 9.65 18.51
N ILE A 33 9.47 10.67 18.93
CA ILE A 33 10.51 10.59 19.98
C ILE A 33 9.99 10.87 21.39
N LEU A 34 8.71 11.23 21.55
CA LEU A 34 8.11 11.51 22.85
C LEU A 34 7.58 10.22 23.49
N PRO A 35 7.73 10.02 24.81
CA PRO A 35 7.13 8.88 25.52
C PRO A 35 5.59 8.89 25.39
N ARG A 36 5.02 7.72 25.16
CA ARG A 36 3.57 7.52 25.01
C ARG A 36 3.06 6.44 25.97
N SER A 37 1.76 6.40 26.19
CA SER A 37 1.13 5.31 26.94
C SER A 37 1.00 4.06 26.06
N THR A 38 0.86 2.88 26.70
CA THR A 38 0.62 1.61 26.01
C THR A 38 -0.65 0.96 26.54
N ALA A 39 -1.53 0.52 25.68
CA ALA A 39 -2.66 -0.34 26.00
C ALA A 39 -2.32 -1.80 25.65
N PRO A 40 -2.76 -2.78 26.45
CA PRO A 40 -2.61 -4.18 26.08
C PRO A 40 -3.57 -4.52 24.96
N LYS A 41 -3.07 -4.94 23.81
CA LYS A 41 -3.86 -5.45 22.67
C LYS A 41 -3.97 -6.97 22.73
N THR A 42 -5.14 -7.49 22.46
CA THR A 42 -5.38 -8.94 22.45
C THR A 42 -5.17 -9.47 21.05
N ILE A 43 -4.28 -10.46 20.89
CA ILE A 43 -4.11 -11.19 19.63
C ILE A 43 -5.42 -11.93 19.33
N ARG A 44 -6.04 -11.63 18.20
CA ARG A 44 -7.23 -12.30 17.68
C ARG A 44 -6.81 -13.34 16.63
N SER A 45 -7.70 -14.29 16.30
CA SER A 45 -7.41 -15.30 15.27
C SER A 45 -7.35 -14.65 13.87
N ARG A 46 -6.69 -15.24 12.87
CA ARG A 46 -6.37 -14.63 11.57
C ARG A 46 -7.13 -15.20 10.40
N ALA A 47 -7.17 -14.43 9.30
CA ALA A 47 -7.60 -14.93 8.02
C ALA A 47 -6.63 -15.97 7.46
N LEU A 48 -7.13 -16.79 6.55
CA LEU A 48 -6.32 -17.80 5.88
C LEU A 48 -5.49 -17.16 4.78
N GLY A 49 -4.25 -17.64 4.68
CA GLY A 49 -3.27 -17.09 3.76
C GLY A 49 -2.42 -15.98 4.37
N GLU A 50 -2.75 -15.53 5.57
CA GLU A 50 -2.00 -14.51 6.27
C GLU A 50 -0.88 -15.09 7.12
N THR A 51 0.29 -14.45 7.06
CA THR A 51 1.45 -14.77 7.90
C THR A 51 1.93 -13.51 8.58
N ILE A 52 2.05 -13.52 9.92
CA ILE A 52 2.76 -12.45 10.62
C ILE A 52 4.25 -12.58 10.33
N LEU A 53 4.80 -11.52 9.77
CA LEU A 53 6.25 -11.37 9.57
C LEU A 53 6.95 -10.82 10.81
N GLY A 54 6.28 -9.95 11.53
CA GLY A 54 6.78 -9.33 12.74
C GLY A 54 5.78 -8.35 13.33
N THR A 55 6.23 -7.58 14.31
CA THR A 55 5.45 -6.52 14.95
C THR A 55 6.19 -5.21 14.92
N THR A 56 5.47 -4.12 15.17
CA THR A 56 6.03 -2.79 15.40
C THR A 56 5.14 -2.01 16.37
N GLN A 57 5.75 -1.19 17.22
CA GLN A 57 5.04 -0.17 18.01
C GLN A 57 5.19 1.23 17.40
N TYR A 58 5.74 1.32 16.19
CA TYR A 58 5.73 2.51 15.36
C TYR A 58 4.72 2.29 14.24
N ASP A 59 3.54 2.84 14.39
CA ASP A 59 2.36 2.52 13.60
C ASP A 59 2.14 3.39 12.37
N LEU A 60 3.03 4.33 12.10
CA LEU A 60 3.05 5.12 10.85
C LEU A 60 4.12 4.58 9.90
N GLN A 61 3.73 3.89 8.85
CA GLN A 61 4.67 3.29 7.92
C GLN A 61 5.07 4.19 6.74
N THR A 62 4.29 5.21 6.45
CA THR A 62 4.54 6.24 5.43
C THR A 62 3.69 7.46 5.72
N ASN A 63 4.07 8.62 5.18
CA ASN A 63 3.24 9.82 5.25
C ASN A 63 2.19 9.85 4.12
N SER A 64 2.56 9.41 2.91
CA SER A 64 1.68 9.39 1.73
C SER A 64 1.92 8.13 0.91
N SER A 65 2.81 8.12 -0.09
CA SER A 65 3.08 6.93 -0.90
C SER A 65 3.90 5.89 -0.15
N VAL A 66 3.56 4.61 -0.32
CA VAL A 66 4.28 3.51 0.33
C VAL A 66 5.59 3.21 -0.41
N GLN A 67 6.68 3.00 0.33
CA GLN A 67 7.96 2.56 -0.20
C GLN A 67 7.86 1.10 -0.69
N ASN A 68 8.80 0.66 -1.52
CA ASN A 68 8.93 -0.75 -1.86
C ASN A 68 9.36 -1.56 -0.62
N ARG A 69 8.56 -2.54 -0.21
CA ARG A 69 8.73 -3.30 1.04
C ARG A 69 8.69 -4.80 0.88
N LEU A 70 8.36 -5.28 -0.31
CA LEU A 70 8.21 -6.71 -0.59
C LEU A 70 8.74 -7.01 -1.98
N ASN A 71 9.69 -7.95 -2.08
CA ASN A 71 10.15 -8.48 -3.35
C ASN A 71 9.75 -9.94 -3.49
N ASN A 72 9.26 -10.31 -4.70
CA ASN A 72 8.97 -11.67 -5.12
C ASN A 72 10.04 -12.15 -6.13
N PHE A 73 10.76 -13.21 -5.79
CA PHE A 73 11.80 -13.83 -6.64
C PHE A 73 11.30 -15.07 -7.36
N GLY A 74 10.00 -15.36 -7.28
CA GLY A 74 9.41 -16.62 -7.73
C GLY A 74 9.78 -17.81 -6.82
N ASN A 75 9.14 -18.96 -7.09
CA ASN A 75 9.37 -20.19 -6.34
C ASN A 75 9.21 -20.03 -4.81
N SER A 76 8.24 -19.23 -4.39
CA SER A 76 7.97 -18.91 -2.98
C SER A 76 9.16 -18.26 -2.22
N LYS A 77 10.00 -17.53 -2.93
CA LYS A 77 11.11 -16.79 -2.33
C LYS A 77 10.78 -15.31 -2.27
N PHE A 78 10.95 -14.72 -1.10
CA PHE A 78 10.60 -13.34 -0.83
C PHE A 78 11.58 -12.71 0.16
N ASN A 79 11.65 -11.41 0.18
CA ASN A 79 12.11 -10.64 1.33
C ASN A 79 11.16 -9.48 1.61
N ALA A 80 11.10 -9.06 2.87
CA ALA A 80 10.23 -7.98 3.32
C ALA A 80 10.90 -7.10 4.37
N ALA A 81 10.57 -5.80 4.36
CA ALA A 81 11.06 -4.83 5.33
C ALA A 81 9.93 -3.87 5.76
N TRP A 82 10.07 -3.30 6.96
CA TRP A 82 9.14 -2.30 7.51
C TRP A 82 9.82 -1.40 8.54
N THR A 83 9.19 -0.29 8.91
CA THR A 83 9.63 0.53 10.03
C THR A 83 9.31 -0.17 11.33
N TYR A 84 10.34 -0.60 12.04
CA TYR A 84 10.28 -1.39 13.27
C TYR A 84 10.54 -0.52 14.50
N SER A 85 9.81 -0.75 15.57
CA SER A 85 10.14 -0.37 16.94
C SER A 85 9.45 -1.33 17.92
N SER A 86 10.08 -1.64 19.03
CA SER A 86 9.50 -2.37 20.16
C SER A 86 9.32 -1.48 21.40
N GLN A 87 9.62 -0.19 21.31
CA GLN A 87 9.69 0.74 22.45
C GLN A 87 8.85 2.00 22.21
N GLY A 88 7.64 1.86 21.68
CA GLY A 88 6.73 2.96 21.37
C GLY A 88 6.44 3.87 22.57
N ALA A 89 6.18 3.29 23.74
CA ALA A 89 5.89 4.04 24.98
C ALA A 89 7.03 4.96 25.43
N THR A 90 8.27 4.74 24.98
CA THR A 90 9.44 5.54 25.34
C THR A 90 9.90 6.47 24.20
N GLY A 91 9.06 6.68 23.17
CA GLY A 91 9.36 7.54 22.03
C GLY A 91 10.20 6.85 20.96
N THR A 92 10.06 5.55 20.81
CA THR A 92 10.69 4.74 19.74
C THR A 92 12.22 4.90 19.60
N PRO A 93 13.02 4.85 20.68
CA PRO A 93 14.47 5.02 20.59
C PRO A 93 15.16 3.92 19.79
N ASP A 94 14.51 2.76 19.66
CA ASP A 94 14.95 1.59 18.90
C ASP A 94 14.35 1.53 17.49
N ARG A 95 13.71 2.62 16.99
CA ARG A 95 13.16 2.65 15.63
C ARG A 95 14.26 2.36 14.61
N GLY A 96 13.92 1.54 13.62
CA GLY A 96 14.80 1.15 12.54
C GLY A 96 14.10 0.22 11.57
N THR A 97 14.86 -0.68 10.93
CA THR A 97 14.34 -1.59 9.91
C THR A 97 14.07 -2.98 10.50
N GLY A 98 12.82 -3.45 10.45
CA GLY A 98 12.46 -4.86 10.55
C GLY A 98 12.68 -5.53 9.19
N PHE A 99 13.23 -6.75 9.19
CA PHE A 99 13.55 -7.46 7.95
C PHE A 99 13.43 -8.97 8.14
N VAL A 100 12.83 -9.64 7.14
CA VAL A 100 12.73 -11.11 7.07
C VAL A 100 12.86 -11.61 5.64
N THR A 101 13.25 -12.89 5.49
CA THR A 101 13.28 -13.58 4.20
C THR A 101 12.46 -14.86 4.23
N ASN A 102 12.01 -15.28 3.05
CA ASN A 102 11.47 -16.61 2.79
C ASN A 102 12.29 -17.24 1.66
N ASN A 103 12.98 -18.34 1.96
CA ASN A 103 13.86 -19.05 1.02
C ASN A 103 13.13 -20.21 0.30
N GLY A 104 11.79 -20.19 0.25
CA GLY A 104 10.95 -21.25 -0.33
C GLY A 104 10.53 -22.33 0.67
N ASN A 105 10.96 -22.25 1.93
CA ASN A 105 10.62 -23.20 2.99
C ASN A 105 9.83 -22.56 4.15
N GLY A 106 9.36 -21.33 3.96
CA GLY A 106 8.68 -20.51 4.96
C GLY A 106 9.50 -19.28 5.33
N TRP A 107 8.84 -18.36 6.02
CA TRP A 107 9.43 -17.12 6.48
C TRP A 107 10.37 -17.34 7.67
N ASP A 108 11.42 -16.55 7.75
CA ASP A 108 12.28 -16.45 8.92
C ASP A 108 11.46 -16.09 10.18
N PRO A 109 11.94 -16.40 11.39
CA PRO A 109 11.32 -15.92 12.60
C PRO A 109 11.24 -14.39 12.64
N SER A 110 10.17 -13.86 13.24
CA SER A 110 9.99 -12.42 13.44
C SER A 110 11.21 -11.78 14.10
N PRO A 111 11.70 -10.63 13.61
CA PRO A 111 12.84 -9.95 14.20
C PRO A 111 12.49 -9.43 15.60
N THR A 112 13.46 -9.48 16.50
CA THR A 112 13.35 -8.98 17.88
C THR A 112 14.13 -7.69 18.12
N ALA A 113 14.75 -7.17 17.07
CA ALA A 113 15.50 -5.92 17.06
C ALA A 113 15.56 -5.37 15.63
N ARG A 114 15.83 -4.09 15.50
CA ARG A 114 16.10 -3.46 14.21
C ARG A 114 17.38 -4.02 13.58
N LEU A 115 17.49 -3.86 12.26
CA LEU A 115 18.64 -4.32 11.51
C LEU A 115 19.89 -3.44 11.75
N GLU A 116 19.71 -2.14 11.93
CA GLU A 116 20.78 -1.18 12.19
C GLU A 116 21.43 -1.40 13.57
N ALA A 117 22.76 -1.40 13.58
CA ALA A 117 23.50 -1.61 14.84
C ALA A 117 23.56 -0.34 15.71
N THR A 118 23.67 0.85 15.09
CA THR A 118 24.07 2.07 15.81
C THR A 118 23.14 3.26 15.67
N VAL A 119 22.42 3.37 14.56
CA VAL A 119 21.62 4.56 14.26
C VAL A 119 20.12 4.28 14.34
N ARG A 120 19.34 5.29 14.71
CA ARG A 120 17.88 5.28 14.61
C ARG A 120 17.51 5.69 13.22
N THR A 121 16.72 4.87 12.52
CA THR A 121 16.29 5.13 11.16
C THR A 121 14.77 5.02 11.01
N GLY A 122 14.28 5.28 9.81
CA GLY A 122 12.88 5.08 9.44
C GLY A 122 12.68 5.08 7.93
N TRP A 123 11.49 4.71 7.50
CA TRP A 123 11.10 4.66 6.09
C TRP A 123 12.01 3.80 5.21
N PRO A 124 12.17 2.50 5.53
CA PRO A 124 12.99 1.61 4.72
C PRO A 124 12.35 1.38 3.35
N SER A 125 13.13 1.57 2.29
CA SER A 125 12.81 1.19 0.92
C SER A 125 13.69 0.01 0.52
N LEU A 126 13.09 -1.16 0.27
CA LEU A 126 13.76 -2.44 0.09
C LEU A 126 13.90 -2.78 -1.39
N ASN A 127 15.10 -3.14 -1.81
CA ASN A 127 15.39 -3.63 -3.15
C ASN A 127 16.29 -4.86 -3.12
N THR A 128 16.26 -5.64 -4.21
CA THR A 128 17.23 -6.71 -4.45
C THR A 128 17.68 -6.64 -5.90
N THR A 129 18.97 -6.49 -6.11
CA THR A 129 19.58 -6.41 -7.43
C THR A 129 19.68 -7.77 -8.11
N ALA A 130 19.96 -7.79 -9.42
CA ALA A 130 20.05 -9.03 -10.20
C ALA A 130 21.16 -9.98 -9.72
N ASP A 131 22.24 -9.45 -9.13
CA ASP A 131 23.28 -10.27 -8.50
C ASP A 131 22.91 -10.83 -7.13
N GLY A 132 21.68 -10.53 -6.65
CA GLY A 132 21.14 -10.98 -5.36
C GLY A 132 21.60 -10.14 -4.16
N THR A 133 22.17 -8.96 -4.38
CA THR A 133 22.46 -8.01 -3.31
C THR A 133 21.19 -7.34 -2.84
N GLU A 134 20.93 -7.41 -1.54
CA GLU A 134 19.83 -6.69 -0.90
C GLU A 134 20.30 -5.31 -0.48
N VAL A 135 19.51 -4.30 -0.81
CA VAL A 135 19.78 -2.89 -0.52
C VAL A 135 18.54 -2.27 0.10
N ILE A 136 18.67 -1.71 1.30
CA ILE A 136 17.62 -0.96 1.96
C ILE A 136 18.12 0.47 2.13
N ILE A 137 17.35 1.43 1.66
CA ILE A 137 17.63 2.86 1.87
C ILE A 137 16.59 3.40 2.82
N CYS A 138 17.04 4.01 3.90
CA CYS A 138 16.23 4.66 4.92
C CYS A 138 16.88 6.00 5.29
N HIS A 139 16.21 6.84 6.07
CA HIS A 139 16.86 8.02 6.62
C HIS A 139 17.20 7.82 8.10
N ASN A 140 18.32 8.36 8.54
CA ASN A 140 18.62 8.47 9.97
C ASN A 140 18.21 9.85 10.51
N ASN A 141 18.02 9.96 11.81
CA ASN A 141 17.66 11.21 12.49
C ASN A 141 18.78 11.72 13.41
N THR A 142 20.02 11.64 12.95
CA THR A 142 21.16 12.27 13.63
C THR A 142 21.11 13.80 13.49
N ALA A 143 22.09 14.51 14.02
CA ALA A 143 22.09 16.00 14.05
C ALA A 143 21.95 16.68 12.67
N SER A 144 22.21 15.96 11.59
CA SER A 144 21.77 16.30 10.23
C SER A 144 21.32 14.99 9.59
N TYR A 145 20.11 14.98 9.02
CA TYR A 145 19.54 13.78 8.40
C TYR A 145 20.45 13.27 7.28
N ARG A 146 20.51 11.92 7.14
CA ARG A 146 21.29 11.26 6.08
C ARG A 146 20.48 10.12 5.50
N LEU A 147 20.65 9.87 4.22
CA LEU A 147 20.19 8.63 3.61
C LEU A 147 21.14 7.51 4.04
N HIS A 148 20.61 6.58 4.82
CA HIS A 148 21.33 5.45 5.38
C HIS A 148 21.11 4.20 4.52
N VAL A 149 22.19 3.53 4.17
CA VAL A 149 22.18 2.36 3.28
C VAL A 149 22.55 1.11 4.07
N LEU A 150 21.64 0.16 4.12
CA LEU A 150 21.88 -1.20 4.57
C LEU A 150 22.09 -2.08 3.34
N ARG A 151 23.22 -2.74 3.25
CA ARG A 151 23.59 -3.53 2.08
C ARG A 151 24.05 -4.93 2.50
N ARG A 152 23.50 -5.96 1.83
CA ARG A 152 23.89 -7.36 2.02
C ARG A 152 24.14 -8.02 0.66
N PRO A 153 25.39 -8.23 0.23
CA PRO A 153 25.68 -9.05 -0.94
C PRO A 153 25.12 -10.47 -0.80
N ALA A 154 24.81 -11.12 -1.91
CA ALA A 154 24.31 -12.49 -1.91
C ALA A 154 25.22 -13.42 -1.07
N GLY A 155 24.63 -14.07 -0.06
CA GLY A 155 25.37 -14.94 0.88
C GLY A 155 26.33 -14.22 1.84
N GLY A 156 26.33 -12.89 1.84
CA GLY A 156 27.16 -12.03 2.71
C GLY A 156 26.46 -11.64 4.01
N THR A 157 27.05 -10.65 4.67
CA THR A 157 26.52 -10.03 5.90
C THR A 157 26.12 -8.58 5.63
N TRP A 158 25.20 -8.06 6.43
CA TRP A 158 24.79 -6.65 6.38
C TRP A 158 25.98 -5.73 6.69
N THR A 159 26.06 -4.66 5.93
CA THR A 159 26.94 -3.52 6.14
C THR A 159 26.12 -2.25 6.11
N GLU A 160 26.58 -1.22 6.81
CA GLU A 160 25.93 0.08 6.96
C GLU A 160 26.83 1.18 6.42
N SER A 161 26.25 2.14 5.71
CA SER A 161 26.91 3.37 5.25
C SER A 161 25.89 4.47 5.07
N ASP A 162 26.33 5.73 5.06
CA ASP A 162 25.49 6.86 4.65
C ASP A 162 25.86 7.28 3.23
N ILE A 163 24.87 7.82 2.48
CA ILE A 163 25.17 8.54 1.23
C ILE A 163 25.76 9.88 1.61
N ASP A 164 26.96 10.16 1.11
CA ASP A 164 27.71 11.38 1.41
C ASP A 164 27.12 12.56 0.62
N THR A 165 26.38 13.43 1.27
CA THR A 165 25.66 14.58 0.69
C THR A 165 26.28 15.90 1.13
N ASP A 166 26.28 16.89 0.23
CA ASP A 166 26.67 18.27 0.51
C ASP A 166 25.50 19.13 1.05
N LEU A 167 24.31 18.57 1.19
CA LEU A 167 23.15 19.29 1.72
C LEU A 167 23.37 19.73 3.17
N PRO A 168 23.06 20.99 3.53
CA PRO A 168 23.35 21.54 4.86
C PRO A 168 22.72 20.75 6.01
N PHE A 169 21.51 20.21 5.78
CA PHE A 169 20.71 19.47 6.78
C PHE A 169 20.33 18.08 6.30
N GLY A 170 20.91 17.61 5.16
CA GLY A 170 20.70 16.30 4.59
C GLY A 170 19.34 16.11 3.90
N ALA A 171 18.90 14.84 3.80
CA ALA A 171 17.69 14.45 3.10
C ALA A 171 16.88 13.42 3.90
N LEU A 172 15.56 13.39 3.63
CA LEU A 172 14.56 12.61 4.35
C LEU A 172 13.67 11.80 3.39
N TRP A 173 13.00 10.78 3.93
CA TRP A 173 11.94 9.97 3.31
C TRP A 173 12.33 9.40 1.95
N PRO A 174 13.37 8.55 1.90
CA PRO A 174 13.84 7.98 0.65
C PRO A 174 12.86 6.96 0.09
N LYS A 175 12.78 6.93 -1.26
CA LYS A 175 12.21 5.82 -2.03
C LYS A 175 13.24 5.35 -3.02
N SER A 176 13.23 4.05 -3.35
CA SER A 176 14.23 3.49 -4.24
C SER A 176 13.69 2.36 -5.10
N ALA A 177 14.33 2.17 -6.25
CA ALA A 177 14.05 1.12 -7.22
C ALA A 177 15.35 0.54 -7.77
N VAL A 178 15.28 -0.65 -8.36
CA VAL A 178 16.43 -1.34 -8.98
C VAL A 178 16.19 -1.52 -10.46
N GLY A 179 17.21 -1.20 -11.26
CA GLY A 179 17.20 -1.35 -12.72
C GLY A 179 18.59 -1.34 -13.29
N GLY A 180 18.75 -0.66 -14.42
CA GLY A 180 19.98 -0.61 -15.20
C GLY A 180 20.13 -1.80 -16.15
N PRO A 181 21.11 -1.73 -17.06
CA PRO A 181 21.28 -2.71 -18.14
C PRO A 181 21.61 -4.12 -17.64
N ASP A 182 22.12 -4.24 -16.43
CA ASP A 182 22.48 -5.51 -15.78
C ASP A 182 21.63 -5.80 -14.52
N GLY A 183 20.65 -4.93 -14.21
CA GLY A 183 19.78 -5.05 -13.04
C GLY A 183 20.48 -4.75 -11.70
N ASN A 184 21.66 -4.10 -11.71
CA ASN A 184 22.43 -3.78 -10.52
C ASN A 184 22.51 -2.27 -10.20
N SER A 185 21.87 -1.43 -11.00
CA SER A 185 21.73 -0.01 -10.67
C SER A 185 20.68 0.15 -9.58
N VAL A 186 20.99 0.96 -8.57
CA VAL A 186 20.04 1.38 -7.54
C VAL A 186 19.76 2.86 -7.75
N HIS A 187 18.49 3.18 -7.91
CA HIS A 187 17.98 4.54 -8.06
C HIS A 187 17.25 4.93 -6.79
N ALA A 188 17.50 6.11 -6.25
CA ALA A 188 16.79 6.61 -5.11
C ALA A 188 16.39 8.07 -5.30
N ILE A 189 15.29 8.46 -4.65
CA ILE A 189 14.84 9.84 -4.51
C ILE A 189 14.56 10.12 -3.05
N ALA A 190 14.76 11.36 -2.63
CA ALA A 190 14.44 11.87 -1.30
C ALA A 190 14.28 13.38 -1.38
N ILE A 191 13.63 14.01 -0.41
CA ILE A 191 13.59 15.47 -0.36
C ILE A 191 14.67 16.01 0.57
N SER A 192 15.22 17.19 0.24
CA SER A 192 16.04 17.96 1.16
C SER A 192 15.26 18.24 2.44
N THR A 193 15.93 18.32 3.58
CA THR A 193 15.24 18.57 4.86
C THR A 193 14.44 19.86 4.79
N PRO A 194 13.09 19.80 4.90
CA PRO A 194 12.23 20.99 4.80
C PRO A 194 12.43 21.95 5.95
N THR A 195 12.01 23.21 5.73
CA THR A 195 11.89 24.20 6.80
C THR A 195 10.78 23.79 7.78
N GLY A 196 10.77 24.35 8.97
CA GLY A 196 9.75 24.09 9.99
C GLY A 196 10.20 23.10 11.06
N GLY A 197 9.40 22.96 12.11
CA GLY A 197 9.70 22.16 13.27
C GLY A 197 11.06 22.50 13.92
N THR A 198 11.70 21.49 14.51
CA THR A 198 13.04 21.59 15.10
C THR A 198 14.16 21.12 14.18
N THR A 199 13.85 20.72 12.94
CA THR A 199 14.81 20.15 11.98
C THR A 199 15.86 21.16 11.51
N ASN A 200 15.57 22.47 11.61
CA ASN A 200 16.38 23.56 11.09
C ASN A 200 16.68 23.43 9.57
N GLY A 201 15.82 22.75 8.82
CA GLY A 201 15.95 22.64 7.38
C GLY A 201 15.89 24.00 6.69
N VAL A 202 16.27 24.04 5.43
CA VAL A 202 16.29 25.26 4.60
C VAL A 202 15.78 24.93 3.20
N GLU A 203 15.17 25.92 2.56
CA GLU A 203 14.89 25.82 1.13
C GLU A 203 16.17 25.51 0.36
N TYR A 204 16.09 24.51 -0.52
CA TYR A 204 17.19 24.16 -1.39
C TYR A 204 16.86 24.53 -2.83
N LEU A 205 17.67 25.40 -3.44
CA LEU A 205 17.47 25.92 -4.79
C LEU A 205 16.06 26.49 -5.05
N GLY A 206 15.45 27.09 -4.02
CA GLY A 206 14.15 27.77 -4.12
C GLY A 206 12.93 26.85 -3.96
N VAL A 207 13.13 25.61 -3.49
CA VAL A 207 12.04 24.68 -3.14
C VAL A 207 12.21 24.23 -1.69
N ASP A 208 11.16 24.31 -0.91
CA ASP A 208 11.10 23.78 0.45
C ASP A 208 10.84 22.26 0.39
N GLY A 209 11.80 21.44 0.81
CA GLY A 209 11.75 19.99 0.58
C GLY A 209 12.02 19.62 -0.88
N HIS A 210 13.09 20.11 -1.49
CA HIS A 210 13.42 19.85 -2.89
C HIS A 210 13.67 18.36 -3.15
N LEU A 211 12.97 17.75 -4.13
CA LEU A 211 13.21 16.37 -4.54
C LEU A 211 14.56 16.22 -5.24
N LEU A 212 15.33 15.24 -4.79
CA LEU A 212 16.69 14.98 -5.26
C LEU A 212 16.83 13.51 -5.66
N TYR A 213 17.62 13.27 -6.69
CA TYR A 213 17.87 11.95 -7.26
C TYR A 213 19.30 11.49 -6.96
N TYR A 214 19.42 10.20 -6.67
CA TYR A 214 20.65 9.49 -6.35
C TYR A 214 20.74 8.22 -7.19
N ARG A 215 21.98 7.83 -7.59
CA ARG A 215 22.21 6.58 -8.32
C ARG A 215 23.48 5.88 -7.86
N SER A 216 23.40 4.56 -7.76
CA SER A 216 24.52 3.65 -7.65
C SER A 216 24.51 2.70 -8.85
N LEU A 217 25.67 2.41 -9.43
CA LEU A 217 25.84 1.45 -10.53
C LEU A 217 26.39 0.10 -10.05
N ASP A 218 26.61 -0.06 -8.74
CA ASP A 218 27.30 -1.21 -8.13
C ASP A 218 26.54 -1.77 -6.91
N ALA A 219 25.23 -1.88 -7.07
CA ALA A 219 24.33 -2.44 -6.05
C ALA A 219 24.45 -1.73 -4.70
N GLY A 220 24.54 -0.39 -4.70
CA GLY A 220 24.58 0.44 -3.50
C GLY A 220 25.94 0.48 -2.80
N ALA A 221 27.02 -0.01 -3.42
CA ALA A 221 28.35 0.05 -2.82
C ALA A 221 29.01 1.43 -2.94
N SER A 222 28.72 2.15 -4.03
CA SER A 222 29.11 3.54 -4.23
C SER A 222 28.05 4.30 -5.01
N TRP A 223 28.07 5.63 -4.96
CA TRP A 223 27.07 6.51 -5.55
C TRP A 223 27.73 7.45 -6.56
N ASP A 224 27.29 7.40 -7.82
CA ASP A 224 27.83 8.22 -8.92
C ASP A 224 26.99 9.47 -9.19
N LYS A 225 25.72 9.48 -8.74
CA LYS A 225 24.85 10.66 -8.71
C LYS A 225 24.38 10.88 -7.29
N ILE A 226 24.53 12.09 -6.80
CA ILE A 226 24.16 12.51 -5.44
C ILE A 226 23.57 13.92 -5.53
N ASP A 227 22.46 14.17 -4.82
CA ASP A 227 21.78 15.47 -4.73
C ASP A 227 21.42 16.06 -6.12
N VAL A 228 21.06 15.23 -7.09
CA VAL A 228 20.77 15.67 -8.45
C VAL A 228 19.34 16.17 -8.56
N VAL A 229 19.16 17.44 -8.96
CA VAL A 229 17.85 17.98 -9.32
C VAL A 229 17.45 17.44 -10.69
N ILE A 230 16.27 16.81 -10.77
CA ILE A 230 15.70 16.37 -12.05
C ILE A 230 15.17 17.62 -12.78
N PRO A 231 15.64 17.90 -14.01
CA PRO A 231 15.18 19.08 -14.76
C PRO A 231 13.66 19.08 -14.95
N GLY A 232 12.99 20.16 -14.56
CA GLY A 232 11.53 20.31 -14.59
C GLY A 232 10.81 19.79 -13.32
N ILE A 233 11.58 19.33 -12.33
CA ILE A 233 11.10 19.12 -10.94
C ILE A 233 11.89 20.08 -10.07
N ASP A 234 11.61 21.35 -10.19
CA ASP A 234 12.38 22.44 -9.59
C ASP A 234 11.48 23.65 -9.26
N SER A 235 12.08 24.76 -8.84
CA SER A 235 11.37 25.97 -8.40
C SER A 235 10.56 26.68 -9.49
N THR A 236 10.59 26.24 -10.74
CA THR A 236 9.69 26.74 -11.78
C THR A 236 8.32 26.06 -11.74
N GLU A 237 8.25 24.91 -11.08
CA GLU A 237 7.05 24.07 -11.00
C GLU A 237 6.51 23.96 -9.57
N TYR A 238 7.38 23.99 -8.57
CA TYR A 238 7.01 23.77 -7.17
C TYR A 238 7.64 24.79 -6.23
N ALA A 239 6.86 25.33 -5.30
CA ALA A 239 7.35 26.13 -4.18
C ALA A 239 7.82 25.22 -3.03
N PHE A 240 7.14 24.09 -2.83
CA PHE A 240 7.45 23.11 -1.82
C PHE A 240 7.07 21.69 -2.28
N LEU A 241 7.64 20.67 -1.62
CA LEU A 241 7.21 19.28 -1.72
C LEU A 241 7.07 18.69 -0.32
N SER A 242 6.04 17.86 -0.13
CA SER A 242 5.78 17.20 1.14
C SER A 242 6.42 15.81 1.19
N ALA A 243 6.52 15.28 2.40
CA ALA A 243 7.08 13.95 2.64
C ALA A 243 6.26 12.87 1.94
N ASP A 244 6.96 12.00 1.22
CA ASP A 244 6.37 10.83 0.53
C ASP A 244 5.40 11.15 -0.63
N ASP A 245 5.23 12.41 -1.04
CA ASP A 245 4.40 12.81 -2.19
C ASP A 245 5.09 12.52 -3.53
N TYR A 246 5.87 11.47 -3.59
CA TYR A 246 6.63 11.04 -4.76
C TYR A 246 6.88 9.54 -4.73
N VAL A 247 7.09 8.95 -5.90
CA VAL A 247 7.47 7.54 -6.07
C VAL A 247 8.47 7.39 -7.20
N ILE A 248 9.27 6.33 -7.14
CA ILE A 248 10.24 5.96 -8.16
C ILE A 248 10.06 4.49 -8.53
N GLU A 249 10.20 4.18 -9.83
CA GLU A 249 10.24 2.82 -10.35
C GLU A 249 11.30 2.69 -11.43
N SER A 250 11.82 1.48 -11.65
CA SER A 250 12.80 1.22 -12.69
C SER A 250 12.62 -0.18 -13.28
N ASN A 251 12.72 -0.26 -14.61
CA ASN A 251 12.76 -1.52 -15.35
C ASN A 251 13.81 -1.41 -16.46
N GLY A 252 14.86 -2.25 -16.43
CA GLY A 252 15.99 -2.11 -17.33
C GLY A 252 16.61 -0.70 -17.26
N ASN A 253 16.77 -0.05 -18.40
CA ASN A 253 17.31 1.33 -18.48
C ASN A 253 16.27 2.41 -18.19
N THR A 254 15.00 2.04 -18.13
CA THR A 254 13.92 3.00 -17.89
C THR A 254 13.77 3.27 -16.40
N VAL A 255 13.78 4.55 -16.04
CA VAL A 255 13.55 5.05 -14.69
C VAL A 255 12.43 6.07 -14.74
N ALA A 256 11.45 5.95 -13.87
CA ALA A 256 10.33 6.86 -13.77
C ALA A 256 10.21 7.42 -12.35
N VAL A 257 10.00 8.72 -12.23
CA VAL A 257 9.74 9.43 -10.97
C VAL A 257 8.44 10.19 -11.13
N LEU A 258 7.48 9.94 -10.24
CA LEU A 258 6.24 10.68 -10.14
C LEU A 258 6.31 11.64 -8.95
N VAL A 259 5.88 12.86 -9.15
CA VAL A 259 5.72 13.88 -8.10
C VAL A 259 4.25 14.26 -8.02
N MET A 260 3.70 14.17 -6.82
CA MET A 260 2.29 14.37 -6.52
C MET A 260 2.16 15.43 -5.43
N ASN A 261 2.13 16.70 -5.82
CA ASN A 261 1.96 17.78 -4.87
C ASN A 261 0.49 18.18 -4.78
N SER A 262 -0.06 18.34 -3.57
CA SER A 262 -1.44 18.78 -3.36
C SER A 262 -1.73 20.17 -3.93
N TRP A 263 -0.71 21.01 -4.11
CA TRP A 263 -0.80 22.37 -4.63
C TRP A 263 0.06 22.59 -5.88
N GLY A 264 0.08 21.60 -6.76
CA GLY A 264 0.80 21.68 -8.02
C GLY A 264 0.35 20.59 -9.00
N ASP A 265 0.93 20.61 -10.18
CA ASP A 265 0.73 19.56 -11.16
C ASP A 265 1.27 18.22 -10.65
N ILE A 266 0.60 17.11 -11.04
CA ILE A 266 1.24 15.79 -10.96
C ILE A 266 2.13 15.62 -12.18
N LYS A 267 3.43 15.42 -11.96
CA LYS A 267 4.43 15.30 -13.03
C LYS A 267 5.13 13.94 -13.01
N LEU A 268 5.30 13.39 -14.20
CA LEU A 268 6.08 12.19 -14.45
C LEU A 268 7.40 12.62 -15.11
N ALA A 269 8.52 12.34 -14.44
CA ALA A 269 9.86 12.42 -15.03
C ALA A 269 10.28 11.02 -15.46
N LYS A 270 10.65 10.85 -16.74
CA LYS A 270 11.06 9.58 -17.33
C LYS A 270 12.43 9.69 -17.96
N SER A 271 13.28 8.71 -17.66
CA SER A 271 14.60 8.49 -18.28
C SER A 271 14.56 7.14 -19.00
N LEU A 272 15.17 7.08 -20.19
CA LEU A 272 15.38 5.84 -20.95
C LEU A 272 16.85 5.41 -20.97
N ASP A 273 17.71 6.10 -20.25
CA ASP A 273 19.16 5.94 -20.24
C ASP A 273 19.75 5.80 -18.83
N ASN A 274 19.03 5.04 -17.98
CA ASN A 274 19.47 4.72 -16.62
C ASN A 274 19.67 5.97 -15.75
N GLY A 275 18.79 6.99 -15.90
CA GLY A 275 18.81 8.23 -15.10
C GLY A 275 19.85 9.26 -15.55
N GLU A 276 20.36 9.20 -16.80
CA GLU A 276 21.27 10.22 -17.34
C GLU A 276 20.53 11.45 -17.83
N THR A 277 19.45 11.25 -18.61
CA THR A 277 18.62 12.34 -19.13
C THR A 277 17.14 12.08 -18.81
N TRP A 278 16.37 13.16 -18.73
CA TRP A 278 14.97 13.11 -18.28
C TRP A 278 14.05 13.87 -19.24
N THR A 279 12.85 13.33 -19.42
CA THR A 279 11.73 13.98 -20.07
C THR A 279 10.59 14.12 -19.08
N ILE A 280 9.85 15.23 -19.14
CA ILE A 280 8.76 15.52 -18.21
C ILE A 280 7.42 15.46 -18.95
N GLN A 281 6.44 14.79 -18.33
CA GLN A 281 5.04 14.79 -18.75
C GLN A 281 4.16 15.23 -17.60
N THR A 282 3.10 16.01 -17.90
CA THR A 282 2.06 16.32 -16.91
C THR A 282 1.00 15.23 -16.95
N VAL A 283 0.82 14.56 -15.81
CA VAL A 283 -0.21 13.54 -15.57
C VAL A 283 -1.53 14.20 -15.21
N PHE A 284 -1.48 15.24 -14.36
CA PHE A 284 -2.64 16.02 -13.94
C PHE A 284 -2.27 17.50 -13.92
N ASP A 285 -3.11 18.34 -14.56
CA ASP A 285 -2.94 19.82 -14.54
C ASP A 285 -3.70 20.39 -13.35
N PHE A 286 -2.99 20.96 -12.39
CA PHE A 286 -3.63 21.64 -11.28
C PHE A 286 -4.19 23.00 -11.71
N PHE A 287 -5.40 23.32 -11.25
CA PHE A 287 -6.15 24.48 -11.75
C PHE A 287 -5.43 25.83 -11.55
N LEU A 288 -4.73 26.02 -10.44
CA LEU A 288 -4.02 27.26 -10.14
C LEU A 288 -2.66 27.37 -10.85
N GLY A 289 -2.24 26.31 -11.53
CA GLY A 289 -0.96 26.23 -12.23
C GLY A 289 0.22 25.90 -11.32
N PRO A 290 1.43 25.85 -11.90
CA PRO A 290 2.63 25.44 -11.18
C PRO A 290 3.09 26.50 -10.18
N ALA A 291 3.88 26.05 -9.20
CA ALA A 291 4.54 26.87 -8.17
C ALA A 291 3.59 27.75 -7.33
N TYR A 292 2.33 27.31 -7.17
CA TYR A 292 1.44 27.93 -6.18
C TYR A 292 2.01 27.76 -4.77
N ASP A 293 2.06 28.82 -4.00
CA ASP A 293 2.81 28.88 -2.72
C ASP A 293 1.93 28.88 -1.48
N LEU A 294 0.66 28.53 -1.59
CA LEU A 294 -0.31 28.48 -0.49
C LEU A 294 -0.60 29.85 0.16
N ASP A 295 -0.48 30.92 -0.60
CA ASP A 295 -0.84 32.27 -0.11
C ASP A 295 -2.35 32.52 -0.09
N GLY A 296 -3.17 31.47 -0.25
CA GLY A 296 -4.61 31.55 -0.43
C GLY A 296 -5.02 31.91 -1.86
N TYR A 297 -6.29 31.78 -2.18
CA TYR A 297 -6.80 32.15 -3.49
C TYR A 297 -8.10 32.95 -3.40
N ASP A 298 -8.33 33.81 -4.39
CA ASP A 298 -9.60 34.51 -4.54
C ASP A 298 -10.68 33.53 -4.98
N VAL A 299 -11.65 33.28 -4.09
CA VAL A 299 -12.80 32.40 -4.33
C VAL A 299 -13.59 32.76 -5.60
N ASP A 300 -13.56 34.06 -6.03
CA ASP A 300 -14.21 34.53 -7.26
C ASP A 300 -13.48 34.07 -8.53
N SER A 301 -12.22 33.64 -8.41
CA SER A 301 -11.42 33.16 -9.54
C SER A 301 -11.60 31.67 -9.82
N ILE A 302 -12.25 30.91 -8.93
CA ILE A 302 -12.49 29.48 -9.08
C ILE A 302 -13.92 29.23 -9.56
N PRO A 303 -14.12 28.47 -10.66
CA PRO A 303 -15.44 28.08 -11.09
C PRO A 303 -16.14 27.27 -9.99
N LEU A 304 -17.28 27.77 -9.49
CA LEU A 304 -18.14 27.00 -8.59
C LEU A 304 -18.69 25.78 -9.34
N ASP A 305 -18.32 24.58 -8.94
CA ASP A 305 -19.13 23.42 -9.26
C ASP A 305 -20.37 23.44 -8.37
N THR A 306 -21.44 24.03 -8.92
CA THR A 306 -22.71 24.21 -8.21
C THR A 306 -23.50 22.92 -8.03
N THR A 307 -22.99 21.78 -8.51
CA THR A 307 -23.75 20.52 -8.50
C THR A 307 -23.48 19.66 -7.28
N THR A 308 -22.37 19.87 -6.56
CA THR A 308 -21.91 18.92 -5.53
C THR A 308 -21.54 19.52 -4.19
N LEU A 309 -21.06 20.79 -4.08
CA LEU A 309 -20.54 21.32 -2.82
C LEU A 309 -20.82 22.80 -2.61
N GLU A 310 -21.18 23.15 -1.37
CA GLU A 310 -21.20 24.51 -0.85
C GLU A 310 -19.76 24.93 -0.44
N GLY A 311 -18.80 24.88 -1.35
CA GLY A 311 -17.42 25.24 -1.05
C GLY A 311 -16.56 25.39 -2.30
N ASN A 312 -15.55 26.23 -2.23
CA ASN A 312 -14.59 26.47 -3.31
C ASN A 312 -13.42 25.51 -3.19
N GLY A 313 -13.64 24.23 -3.49
CA GLY A 313 -12.58 23.22 -3.53
C GLY A 313 -12.03 23.01 -4.93
N LEU A 314 -10.81 22.56 -5.01
CA LEU A 314 -10.11 22.15 -6.22
C LEU A 314 -9.80 20.67 -6.17
N MET A 315 -9.92 19.98 -7.32
CA MET A 315 -9.42 18.62 -7.43
C MET A 315 -7.90 18.63 -7.41
N SER A 316 -7.33 17.73 -6.61
CA SER A 316 -5.90 17.58 -6.39
C SER A 316 -5.58 16.14 -5.96
N THR A 317 -4.49 15.91 -5.28
CA THR A 317 -4.06 14.62 -4.76
C THR A 317 -3.77 14.71 -3.26
N ASP A 318 -3.89 13.58 -2.55
CA ASP A 318 -3.42 13.45 -1.18
C ASP A 318 -1.94 13.00 -1.08
N GLY A 319 -1.21 13.04 -2.20
CA GLY A 319 0.20 12.66 -2.27
C GLY A 319 0.46 11.16 -2.35
N SER A 320 -0.57 10.31 -2.24
CA SER A 320 -0.35 8.87 -2.31
C SER A 320 -0.44 8.32 -3.74
N GLY A 321 0.55 7.52 -4.14
CA GLY A 321 0.60 6.95 -5.48
C GLY A 321 1.55 5.77 -5.63
N SER A 322 1.56 5.22 -6.85
CA SER A 322 2.42 4.10 -7.26
C SER A 322 2.74 4.16 -8.75
N LEU A 323 3.83 3.53 -9.14
CA LEU A 323 4.27 3.38 -10.53
C LEU A 323 4.49 1.92 -10.90
N LEU A 324 4.25 1.61 -12.17
CA LEU A 324 4.74 0.41 -12.85
C LEU A 324 5.37 0.80 -14.18
N ILE A 325 6.37 0.04 -14.61
CA ILE A 325 6.97 0.13 -15.94
C ILE A 325 6.84 -1.25 -16.59
N ASP A 326 6.13 -1.32 -17.72
CA ASP A 326 5.95 -2.57 -18.45
C ASP A 326 7.18 -2.92 -19.32
N ASP A 327 7.17 -4.10 -19.94
CA ASP A 327 8.26 -4.59 -20.79
C ASP A 327 8.44 -3.78 -22.10
N ASN A 328 7.53 -2.84 -22.40
CA ASN A 328 7.60 -1.93 -23.54
C ASN A 328 8.03 -0.52 -23.12
N ASP A 329 8.54 -0.37 -21.91
CA ASP A 329 8.92 0.92 -21.32
C ASP A 329 7.74 1.88 -21.08
N ASN A 330 6.47 1.43 -21.15
CA ASN A 330 5.34 2.29 -20.81
C ASN A 330 5.21 2.43 -19.31
N VAL A 331 4.93 3.66 -18.86
CA VAL A 331 4.71 3.96 -17.45
C VAL A 331 3.22 3.98 -17.15
N HIS A 332 2.82 3.23 -16.13
CA HIS A 332 1.49 3.23 -15.54
C HIS A 332 1.54 3.96 -14.21
N VAL A 333 0.66 4.94 -14.06
CA VAL A 333 0.58 5.82 -12.88
C VAL A 333 -0.71 5.54 -12.13
N PHE A 334 -0.62 5.39 -10.83
CA PHE A 334 -1.75 5.27 -9.91
C PHE A 334 -1.61 6.36 -8.85
N TYR A 335 -2.68 7.10 -8.57
CA TYR A 335 -2.66 8.12 -7.54
C TYR A 335 -4.04 8.28 -6.90
N SER A 336 -4.06 8.82 -5.70
CA SER A 336 -5.30 9.15 -5.00
C SER A 336 -5.68 10.59 -5.29
N GLU A 337 -6.90 10.81 -5.77
CA GLU A 337 -7.48 12.13 -6.01
C GLU A 337 -8.27 12.57 -4.78
N VAL A 338 -8.17 13.85 -4.40
CA VAL A 338 -8.90 14.43 -3.28
C VAL A 338 -9.22 15.90 -3.56
N TRP A 339 -10.29 16.43 -2.94
CA TRP A 339 -10.54 17.88 -2.97
C TRP A 339 -9.74 18.59 -1.90
N VAL A 340 -9.21 19.76 -2.29
CA VAL A 340 -8.49 20.69 -1.41
C VAL A 340 -9.08 22.08 -1.47
N SER A 341 -8.93 22.86 -0.42
CA SER A 341 -9.22 24.29 -0.38
C SER A 341 -8.25 25.00 0.53
N ASP A 342 -8.00 26.27 0.22
CA ASP A 342 -7.19 27.16 1.04
C ASP A 342 -7.91 28.52 1.10
N ASP A 343 -8.20 29.00 2.29
CA ASP A 343 -8.96 30.23 2.54
C ASP A 343 -8.19 31.29 3.34
N ALA A 344 -6.98 30.97 3.78
CA ALA A 344 -6.15 31.86 4.56
C ALA A 344 -4.85 32.22 3.82
N PHE A 345 -4.48 33.48 3.86
CA PHE A 345 -3.22 33.94 3.29
C PHE A 345 -2.07 33.74 4.28
N VAL A 346 -0.98 33.12 3.80
CA VAL A 346 0.34 33.10 4.48
C VAL A 346 0.39 32.25 5.75
N ASP A 347 -0.36 31.16 5.88
CA ASP A 347 -0.27 30.27 7.05
C ASP A 347 0.36 28.89 6.78
N ARG A 348 0.55 28.52 5.49
CA ARG A 348 1.10 27.22 5.08
C ARG A 348 0.25 26.02 5.51
N GLU A 349 -1.03 26.24 5.76
CA GLU A 349 -2.03 25.24 6.06
C GLU A 349 -3.11 25.26 4.98
N TRP A 350 -3.72 24.11 4.72
CA TRP A 350 -4.84 23.98 3.80
C TRP A 350 -5.83 22.98 4.33
N THR A 351 -6.97 22.92 3.68
CA THR A 351 -8.04 22.00 4.00
C THR A 351 -8.19 20.95 2.90
N PHE A 352 -8.39 19.69 3.26
CA PHE A 352 -8.76 18.67 2.29
C PHE A 352 -10.06 17.96 2.72
N TYR A 353 -10.73 17.33 1.77
CA TYR A 353 -12.03 16.68 1.96
C TYR A 353 -11.88 15.18 1.74
N PRO A 354 -11.54 14.38 2.77
CA PRO A 354 -11.19 12.98 2.62
C PRO A 354 -12.31 12.11 2.04
N GLY A 355 -13.58 12.54 2.17
CA GLY A 355 -14.73 11.87 1.59
C GLY A 355 -14.95 12.14 0.10
N ILE A 356 -14.26 13.11 -0.50
CA ILE A 356 -14.30 13.36 -1.95
C ILE A 356 -13.01 12.87 -2.54
N ASN A 357 -12.94 11.57 -2.74
CA ASN A 357 -11.69 10.88 -2.99
C ASN A 357 -11.93 9.60 -3.79
N SER A 358 -10.96 9.22 -4.62
CA SER A 358 -10.90 7.96 -5.36
C SER A 358 -9.49 7.68 -5.83
N ILE A 359 -9.26 6.44 -6.31
CA ILE A 359 -8.00 6.02 -6.94
C ILE A 359 -8.13 6.21 -8.45
N HIS A 360 -7.16 6.90 -9.03
CA HIS A 360 -7.05 7.19 -10.45
C HIS A 360 -5.92 6.39 -11.10
N TYR A 361 -6.10 6.09 -12.38
CA TYR A 361 -5.13 5.45 -13.24
C TYR A 361 -4.88 6.30 -14.49
N TRP A 362 -3.62 6.48 -14.81
CA TRP A 362 -3.16 7.12 -16.03
C TRP A 362 -1.99 6.35 -16.64
N ASN A 363 -1.83 6.37 -17.95
CA ASN A 363 -0.65 5.89 -18.63
C ASN A 363 -0.28 6.81 -19.81
N GLU A 364 0.93 6.67 -20.34
CA GLU A 364 1.49 7.52 -21.39
C GLU A 364 0.74 7.47 -22.74
N THR A 365 -0.19 6.54 -22.94
CA THR A 365 -0.98 6.43 -24.16
C THR A 365 -2.32 7.16 -24.06
N MET A 366 -2.68 7.69 -22.89
CA MET A 366 -3.90 8.44 -22.66
C MET A 366 -3.75 9.89 -23.12
N ASP A 367 -4.72 10.38 -23.90
CA ASP A 367 -4.78 11.77 -24.35
C ASP A 367 -5.25 12.72 -23.23
N ASP A 368 -6.06 12.21 -22.29
CA ASP A 368 -6.65 12.99 -21.21
C ASP A 368 -5.70 13.02 -20.00
N LYS A 369 -5.43 14.22 -19.51
CA LYS A 369 -4.75 14.42 -18.22
C LYS A 369 -5.70 14.11 -17.05
N GLY A 370 -5.16 13.60 -15.95
CA GLY A 370 -5.94 13.14 -14.81
C GLY A 370 -6.36 11.67 -14.88
N GLY A 371 -6.33 11.07 -16.08
CA GLY A 371 -6.64 9.64 -16.25
C GLY A 371 -8.10 9.29 -15.99
N ILE A 372 -8.33 8.10 -15.45
CA ILE A 372 -9.67 7.56 -15.16
C ILE A 372 -9.76 7.09 -13.70
N GLU A 373 -10.92 7.28 -13.10
CA GLU A 373 -11.25 6.73 -11.78
C GLU A 373 -11.44 5.22 -11.88
N ILE A 374 -10.69 4.46 -11.06
CA ILE A 374 -10.67 2.98 -11.15
C ILE A 374 -11.18 2.28 -9.89
N ALA A 375 -11.10 2.94 -8.74
CA ALA A 375 -11.47 2.37 -7.45
C ALA A 375 -11.70 3.48 -6.41
N GLY A 376 -12.19 3.09 -5.22
CA GLY A 376 -12.42 3.98 -4.10
C GLY A 376 -13.07 3.22 -2.93
N TYR A 377 -13.67 3.92 -2.01
CA TYR A 377 -14.48 3.33 -0.95
C TYR A 377 -15.81 2.77 -1.53
N LEU A 378 -16.39 1.78 -0.88
CA LEU A 378 -17.51 1.01 -1.39
C LEU A 378 -18.79 1.23 -0.56
N ASP A 379 -19.94 1.25 -1.25
CA ASP A 379 -21.26 0.99 -0.67
C ASP A 379 -21.38 -0.53 -0.48
N GLU A 380 -20.93 -1.01 0.67
CA GLU A 380 -20.81 -2.46 0.94
C GLU A 380 -22.14 -3.12 1.30
N ASP A 381 -23.14 -2.34 1.77
CA ASP A 381 -24.48 -2.85 2.08
C ASP A 381 -25.45 -2.73 0.88
N GLY A 382 -25.04 -2.04 -0.19
CA GLY A 382 -25.78 -1.92 -1.44
C GLY A 382 -26.99 -0.99 -1.39
N ASN A 383 -27.03 -0.06 -0.43
CA ASN A 383 -28.16 0.87 -0.26
C ASN A 383 -28.05 2.14 -1.14
N GLY A 384 -26.91 2.34 -1.81
CA GLY A 384 -26.64 3.46 -2.72
C GLY A 384 -26.02 4.67 -2.03
N THR A 385 -25.64 4.55 -0.75
CA THR A 385 -25.04 5.63 0.03
C THR A 385 -23.91 5.07 0.89
N PHE A 386 -22.79 5.77 0.99
CA PHE A 386 -21.72 5.42 1.93
C PHE A 386 -22.07 5.91 3.33
N ASP A 387 -22.28 4.98 4.27
CA ASP A 387 -22.94 5.19 5.55
C ASP A 387 -21.99 5.31 6.75
N VAL A 388 -20.85 5.97 6.59
CA VAL A 388 -19.91 6.31 7.67
C VAL A 388 -20.33 7.65 8.30
N ALA A 389 -20.27 7.78 9.61
CA ALA A 389 -20.57 9.04 10.29
C ALA A 389 -19.37 10.00 10.19
N ALA A 390 -19.64 11.30 10.28
CA ALA A 390 -18.60 12.32 10.27
C ALA A 390 -17.59 12.06 11.41
N GLN A 391 -16.30 12.08 11.08
CA GLN A 391 -15.18 11.83 12.02
C GLN A 391 -15.18 10.45 12.70
N ALA A 392 -15.99 9.50 12.21
CA ALA A 392 -15.98 8.13 12.70
C ALA A 392 -14.96 7.25 11.96
N TYR A 393 -13.73 7.71 11.83
CA TYR A 393 -12.61 7.00 11.17
C TYR A 393 -11.27 7.49 11.72
N GLY A 394 -10.26 6.61 11.69
CA GLY A 394 -8.88 6.96 12.04
C GLY A 394 -8.28 7.96 11.05
N ASN A 395 -7.60 8.98 11.55
CA ASN A 395 -7.00 10.01 10.73
C ASN A 395 -5.57 9.63 10.32
N TYR A 396 -5.36 9.45 9.02
CA TYR A 396 -4.06 9.19 8.41
C TYR A 396 -3.55 10.37 7.57
N GLY A 397 -4.27 11.49 7.52
CA GLY A 397 -3.95 12.62 6.67
C GLY A 397 -4.27 12.43 5.18
N GLN A 398 -4.90 11.32 4.79
CA GLN A 398 -5.25 10.98 3.41
C GLN A 398 -6.76 10.82 3.23
N GLY A 399 -7.19 10.73 1.96
CA GLY A 399 -8.56 10.44 1.59
C GLY A 399 -9.07 9.07 2.08
N PHE A 400 -10.37 8.82 1.94
CA PHE A 400 -11.00 7.56 2.38
C PHE A 400 -10.48 6.34 1.62
N ALA A 401 -9.98 6.49 0.40
CA ALA A 401 -9.29 5.46 -0.37
C ALA A 401 -7.92 5.98 -0.81
N SER A 402 -6.83 5.39 -0.30
CA SER A 402 -5.47 5.91 -0.44
C SER A 402 -4.43 4.79 -0.47
N TYR A 403 -3.17 5.15 -0.57
CA TYR A 403 -2.03 4.23 -0.56
C TYR A 403 -2.08 3.17 -1.68
N PRO A 404 -2.33 3.55 -2.96
CA PRO A 404 -2.30 2.58 -4.04
C PRO A 404 -0.91 1.96 -4.18
N THR A 405 -0.88 0.65 -4.43
CA THR A 405 0.32 -0.11 -4.77
C THR A 405 -0.02 -1.08 -5.88
N ALA A 406 0.90 -1.31 -6.84
CA ALA A 406 0.57 -2.02 -8.05
C ALA A 406 1.61 -3.07 -8.43
N GLY A 407 1.18 -4.08 -9.20
CA GLY A 407 2.01 -5.14 -9.75
C GLY A 407 1.52 -5.60 -11.12
N LEU A 408 2.41 -6.26 -11.88
CA LEU A 408 2.14 -6.84 -13.21
C LEU A 408 2.37 -8.34 -13.19
N ASP A 409 1.55 -9.09 -13.91
CA ASP A 409 1.85 -10.47 -14.26
C ASP A 409 2.56 -10.58 -15.63
N ALA A 410 2.97 -11.81 -15.99
CA ALA A 410 3.68 -12.06 -17.25
C ALA A 410 2.82 -11.83 -18.50
N GLU A 411 1.51 -11.81 -18.38
CA GLU A 411 0.54 -11.52 -19.43
C GLU A 411 0.28 -10.02 -19.59
N GLY A 412 0.86 -9.17 -18.72
CA GLY A 412 0.65 -7.72 -18.71
C GLY A 412 -0.66 -7.29 -18.04
N ASN A 413 -1.30 -8.17 -17.27
CA ASN A 413 -2.44 -7.77 -16.45
C ASN A 413 -1.94 -6.92 -15.28
N ILE A 414 -2.71 -5.88 -14.94
CA ILE A 414 -2.38 -4.91 -13.91
C ILE A 414 -3.22 -5.21 -12.66
N TYR A 415 -2.57 -5.22 -11.51
CA TYR A 415 -3.20 -5.39 -10.19
C TYR A 415 -2.92 -4.16 -9.35
N VAL A 416 -3.94 -3.66 -8.66
CA VAL A 416 -3.82 -2.48 -7.77
C VAL A 416 -4.46 -2.80 -6.44
N ALA A 417 -3.67 -2.75 -5.38
CA ALA A 417 -4.18 -2.78 -4.01
C ALA A 417 -4.14 -1.37 -3.41
N TYR A 418 -5.08 -1.06 -2.55
CA TYR A 418 -5.19 0.22 -1.87
C TYR A 418 -5.90 0.04 -0.53
N SER A 419 -5.74 0.99 0.39
CA SER A 419 -6.45 1.00 1.66
C SER A 419 -7.68 1.91 1.56
N ALA A 420 -8.85 1.45 2.02
CA ALA A 420 -10.05 2.27 2.09
C ALA A 420 -10.89 1.98 3.32
N ILE A 421 -11.67 2.98 3.75
CA ILE A 421 -12.59 2.84 4.88
C ILE A 421 -13.70 1.89 4.49
N SER A 422 -13.95 0.86 5.34
CA SER A 422 -15.11 -0.01 5.24
C SER A 422 -16.32 0.60 5.95
N GLU A 423 -17.47 0.60 5.31
CA GLU A 423 -18.69 1.06 5.98
C GLU A 423 -19.30 0.01 6.92
N LEU A 424 -18.97 -1.29 6.73
CA LEU A 424 -19.54 -2.37 7.53
C LEU A 424 -18.78 -2.65 8.82
N TYR A 425 -17.46 -2.42 8.82
CA TYR A 425 -16.60 -2.81 9.92
C TYR A 425 -16.13 -1.60 10.73
N LYS A 426 -16.45 -1.59 12.02
CA LYS A 426 -16.15 -0.50 12.92
C LYS A 426 -15.80 -0.98 14.32
N ASN A 427 -15.02 -0.23 15.04
CA ASN A 427 -14.79 -0.38 16.48
C ASN A 427 -15.75 0.54 17.22
N GLU A 428 -16.79 -0.03 17.85
CA GLU A 428 -17.77 0.73 18.63
C GLU A 428 -17.20 1.32 19.94
N ASN A 429 -16.02 0.85 20.36
CA ASN A 429 -15.36 1.23 21.60
C ASN A 429 -14.02 1.94 21.35
N ALA A 430 -13.77 2.43 20.14
CA ALA A 430 -12.61 3.24 19.85
C ALA A 430 -12.64 4.56 20.65
N ASN A 431 -11.50 5.17 20.84
CA ASN A 431 -11.37 6.49 21.44
C ASN A 431 -11.02 7.50 20.33
N PRO A 432 -11.80 8.58 20.15
CA PRO A 432 -12.78 9.22 21.05
C PRO A 432 -14.22 8.74 20.90
N GLY A 433 -14.51 7.70 20.13
CA GLY A 433 -15.83 7.17 19.89
C GLY A 433 -15.83 6.07 18.83
N GLU A 434 -17.00 5.72 18.26
CA GLU A 434 -17.08 4.76 17.16
C GLU A 434 -16.21 5.19 15.97
N GLN A 435 -15.36 4.29 15.45
CA GLN A 435 -14.52 4.51 14.28
C GLN A 435 -14.58 3.30 13.35
N HIS A 436 -14.66 3.57 12.05
CA HIS A 436 -14.61 2.56 11.00
C HIS A 436 -13.18 2.17 10.68
N TYR A 437 -12.97 0.86 10.46
CA TYR A 437 -11.69 0.31 10.05
C TYR A 437 -11.39 0.60 8.58
N ARG A 438 -10.12 0.74 8.24
CA ARG A 438 -9.66 0.62 6.86
C ARG A 438 -9.38 -0.84 6.52
N HIS A 439 -9.78 -1.26 5.34
CA HIS A 439 -9.42 -2.55 4.76
C HIS A 439 -8.54 -2.36 3.53
N ILE A 440 -7.87 -3.43 3.12
CA ILE A 440 -7.14 -3.47 1.87
C ILE A 440 -8.04 -4.06 0.79
N TYR A 441 -8.23 -3.30 -0.28
CA TYR A 441 -8.99 -3.70 -1.46
C TYR A 441 -8.05 -3.94 -2.63
N LEU A 442 -8.44 -4.83 -3.53
CA LEU A 442 -7.66 -5.22 -4.70
C LEU A 442 -8.53 -5.18 -5.95
N THR A 443 -8.10 -4.48 -6.99
CA THR A 443 -8.74 -4.45 -8.31
C THR A 443 -7.76 -4.87 -9.40
N ARG A 444 -8.27 -5.24 -10.59
CA ARG A 444 -7.48 -5.79 -11.69
C ARG A 444 -7.96 -5.26 -13.04
N SER A 445 -7.00 -5.01 -13.94
CA SER A 445 -7.24 -4.81 -15.38
C SER A 445 -6.56 -5.92 -16.19
N THR A 446 -7.24 -6.40 -17.24
CA THR A 446 -6.72 -7.40 -18.19
C THR A 446 -6.67 -6.88 -19.63
N ASP A 447 -6.82 -5.60 -19.80
CA ASP A 447 -6.91 -4.94 -21.11
C ASP A 447 -6.07 -3.65 -21.19
N GLY A 448 -4.95 -3.63 -20.41
CA GLY A 448 -4.01 -2.52 -20.39
C GLY A 448 -4.53 -1.28 -19.66
N GLY A 449 -5.41 -1.45 -18.68
CA GLY A 449 -5.95 -0.36 -17.86
C GLY A 449 -7.23 0.30 -18.41
N MET A 450 -7.82 -0.23 -19.51
CA MET A 450 -9.05 0.34 -20.08
C MET A 450 -10.29 0.03 -19.24
N THR A 451 -10.35 -1.15 -18.64
CA THR A 451 -11.44 -1.54 -17.73
C THR A 451 -10.89 -2.25 -16.50
N TRP A 452 -11.62 -2.17 -15.40
CA TRP A 452 -11.20 -2.68 -14.08
C TRP A 452 -12.28 -3.58 -13.48
N SER A 453 -11.85 -4.55 -12.67
CA SER A 453 -12.77 -5.39 -11.90
C SER A 453 -13.34 -4.62 -10.73
N ASP A 454 -14.49 -5.09 -10.21
CA ASP A 454 -14.96 -4.63 -8.90
C ASP A 454 -13.87 -4.85 -7.85
N PRO A 455 -13.66 -3.92 -6.91
CA PRO A 455 -12.71 -4.09 -5.82
C PRO A 455 -13.06 -5.29 -4.94
N TYR A 456 -12.03 -6.05 -4.57
CA TYR A 456 -12.12 -7.23 -3.71
C TYR A 456 -11.47 -6.92 -2.35
N ASP A 457 -12.24 -6.99 -1.27
CA ASP A 457 -11.72 -6.84 0.09
C ASP A 457 -10.89 -8.07 0.50
N ILE A 458 -9.58 -7.88 0.70
CA ILE A 458 -8.67 -8.98 1.06
C ILE A 458 -8.68 -9.30 2.57
N ILE A 459 -9.23 -8.41 3.39
CA ILE A 459 -9.39 -8.59 4.84
C ILE A 459 -10.74 -9.25 5.16
N ASN A 460 -11.56 -9.48 4.14
CA ASN A 460 -12.92 -9.97 4.29
C ASN A 460 -12.99 -11.33 5.00
N PRO A 461 -13.89 -11.47 5.99
CA PRO A 461 -14.08 -12.65 6.82
C PRO A 461 -14.64 -13.89 6.12
N VAL A 462 -14.83 -13.89 4.80
CA VAL A 462 -15.35 -15.07 4.06
C VAL A 462 -14.51 -16.33 4.29
N TYR A 463 -13.25 -16.18 4.65
CA TYR A 463 -12.31 -17.26 4.93
C TYR A 463 -12.11 -17.56 6.41
N SER A 464 -12.71 -16.82 7.29
CA SER A 464 -12.47 -16.88 8.73
C SER A 464 -13.77 -16.82 9.52
N ASP A 465 -13.67 -16.91 10.82
CA ASP A 465 -14.81 -16.72 11.72
C ASP A 465 -15.36 -15.29 11.51
N PRO A 466 -16.58 -15.13 10.99
CA PRO A 466 -17.15 -13.81 10.71
C PRO A 466 -17.23 -12.88 11.93
N ASP A 467 -17.10 -13.44 13.15
CA ASP A 467 -17.14 -12.67 14.38
C ASP A 467 -15.81 -11.97 14.74
N PHE A 468 -14.71 -12.14 13.93
CA PHE A 468 -13.40 -11.66 14.36
C PHE A 468 -12.57 -10.90 13.34
N TYR A 469 -12.78 -11.06 12.04
CA TYR A 469 -11.80 -10.64 11.04
C TYR A 469 -12.03 -9.28 10.41
N GLY A 470 -13.24 -8.91 10.09
CA GLY A 470 -13.55 -7.58 9.56
C GLY A 470 -13.33 -6.46 10.58
N PHE A 471 -13.03 -6.81 11.83
CA PHE A 471 -12.79 -5.87 12.92
C PHE A 471 -11.27 -5.71 13.16
N THR A 472 -10.53 -5.44 12.09
CA THR A 472 -9.11 -5.10 12.12
C THR A 472 -8.80 -4.05 11.08
N GLU A 473 -7.92 -3.12 11.44
CA GLU A 473 -7.39 -2.11 10.53
C GLU A 473 -6.37 -2.74 9.58
N GLY A 474 -6.44 -2.42 8.29
CA GLY A 474 -5.46 -2.78 7.28
C GLY A 474 -4.98 -1.55 6.54
N VAL A 475 -3.70 -1.19 6.70
CA VAL A 475 -3.15 0.05 6.13
C VAL A 475 -1.75 -0.16 5.56
N PHE A 476 -1.30 0.81 4.77
CA PHE A 476 0.04 0.85 4.17
C PHE A 476 0.40 -0.41 3.36
N PRO A 477 -0.44 -0.82 2.40
CA PRO A 477 -0.13 -1.98 1.58
C PRO A 477 1.10 -1.73 0.71
N SER A 478 1.99 -2.73 0.60
CA SER A 478 3.05 -2.77 -0.39
C SER A 478 2.98 -4.10 -1.13
N MET A 479 2.67 -4.03 -2.43
CA MET A 479 2.56 -5.17 -3.33
C MET A 479 3.90 -5.47 -3.96
N ALA A 480 4.26 -6.74 -4.07
CA ALA A 480 5.37 -7.14 -4.92
C ALA A 480 5.07 -6.79 -6.39
N LYS A 481 6.03 -6.17 -7.08
CA LYS A 481 5.85 -5.71 -8.47
C LYS A 481 5.62 -6.85 -9.46
N VAL A 482 6.16 -8.03 -9.16
CA VAL A 482 5.97 -9.25 -9.96
C VAL A 482 4.83 -10.06 -9.36
N VAL A 483 3.75 -10.20 -10.14
CA VAL A 483 2.61 -11.06 -9.82
C VAL A 483 2.81 -12.39 -10.55
N ASP A 484 2.73 -13.48 -9.81
CA ASP A 484 2.73 -14.85 -10.35
C ASP A 484 1.29 -15.45 -10.34
N ASP A 485 1.09 -16.67 -9.90
CA ASP A 485 -0.25 -17.22 -9.66
C ASP A 485 -0.99 -16.51 -8.50
N PHE A 486 -0.28 -15.65 -7.77
CA PHE A 486 -0.77 -14.89 -6.62
C PHE A 486 -0.36 -13.42 -6.68
N VAL A 487 -1.21 -12.56 -6.15
CA VAL A 487 -0.83 -11.20 -5.76
C VAL A 487 -0.29 -11.25 -4.34
N HIS A 488 0.96 -10.82 -4.16
CA HIS A 488 1.67 -10.84 -2.88
C HIS A 488 1.70 -9.44 -2.27
N ILE A 489 1.22 -9.30 -1.04
CA ILE A 489 1.10 -8.02 -0.34
C ILE A 489 1.63 -8.15 1.08
N ILE A 490 2.37 -7.14 1.54
CA ILE A 490 2.62 -6.87 2.96
C ILE A 490 1.82 -5.64 3.36
N TYR A 491 1.21 -5.65 4.55
CA TYR A 491 0.49 -4.50 5.11
C TYR A 491 0.58 -4.49 6.62
N GLN A 492 0.30 -3.34 7.23
CA GLN A 492 0.16 -3.23 8.68
C GLN A 492 -1.27 -3.56 9.09
N GLN A 493 -1.42 -4.40 10.11
CA GLN A 493 -2.69 -4.73 10.74
C GLN A 493 -2.72 -4.19 12.16
N ASP A 494 -3.79 -3.49 12.51
CA ASP A 494 -4.11 -3.02 13.84
C ASP A 494 -5.49 -3.52 14.30
N PHE A 495 -5.80 -3.30 15.60
CA PHE A 495 -7.10 -3.59 16.20
C PHE A 495 -7.88 -2.33 16.58
N GLU A 496 -7.29 -1.16 16.40
CA GLU A 496 -7.92 0.15 16.52
C GLU A 496 -7.67 0.95 15.24
N PRO A 497 -8.67 1.70 14.75
CA PRO A 497 -8.48 2.61 13.63
C PRO A 497 -7.58 3.78 14.00
N GLY A 498 -6.72 4.21 13.04
CA GLY A 498 -5.82 5.34 13.26
C GLY A 498 -4.40 4.96 13.63
N HIS A 499 -3.62 5.91 14.14
CA HIS A 499 -2.25 5.67 14.56
C HIS A 499 -1.81 6.60 15.70
N SER A 500 -0.99 6.07 16.61
CA SER A 500 -0.54 6.80 17.81
C SER A 500 0.43 7.95 17.51
N VAL A 501 1.07 7.96 16.34
CA VAL A 501 2.13 8.94 16.02
C VAL A 501 1.57 10.34 15.82
N SER A 502 0.46 10.53 15.13
CA SER A 502 -0.14 11.86 14.90
C SER A 502 -1.22 12.26 15.91
N GLY A 503 -1.47 11.42 16.91
CA GLY A 503 -2.29 11.81 18.05
C GLY A 503 -3.79 11.81 17.79
N ASP A 504 -4.28 10.87 16.98
CA ASP A 504 -5.71 10.60 16.83
C ASP A 504 -6.32 9.85 18.01
N GLU A 505 -5.59 9.76 19.13
CA GLU A 505 -5.93 9.11 20.38
C GLU A 505 -5.81 7.57 20.35
N ASP A 506 -5.28 6.95 19.29
CA ASP A 506 -4.91 5.54 19.33
C ASP A 506 -3.74 5.32 20.32
N ASP A 507 -3.87 4.29 21.16
CA ASP A 507 -2.85 3.94 22.13
C ASP A 507 -1.68 3.21 21.46
N VAL A 508 -0.45 3.49 21.91
CA VAL A 508 0.73 2.74 21.48
C VAL A 508 0.60 1.26 21.80
N ALA A 509 0.63 0.42 20.79
CA ALA A 509 0.51 -1.03 20.93
C ALA A 509 1.32 -1.78 19.86
N ASP A 510 1.37 -3.12 19.96
CA ASP A 510 1.97 -3.96 18.92
C ASP A 510 1.05 -4.04 17.70
N ASN A 511 1.46 -3.45 16.59
CA ASN A 511 0.87 -3.65 15.27
C ASN A 511 1.54 -4.82 14.57
N PHE A 512 0.82 -5.53 13.72
CA PHE A 512 1.32 -6.71 13.03
C PHE A 512 1.65 -6.39 11.57
N MET A 513 2.84 -6.79 11.13
CA MET A 513 3.19 -6.79 9.72
C MET A 513 2.74 -8.11 9.10
N ILE A 514 1.72 -8.03 8.26
CA ILE A 514 1.04 -9.18 7.66
C ILE A 514 1.50 -9.36 6.21
N TYR A 515 1.92 -10.55 5.87
CA TYR A 515 2.03 -10.99 4.49
C TYR A 515 0.80 -11.79 4.10
N THR A 516 0.28 -11.53 2.92
CA THR A 516 -0.81 -12.30 2.32
C THR A 516 -0.53 -12.60 0.85
N ALA A 517 -1.05 -13.72 0.35
CA ALA A 517 -0.98 -14.13 -1.04
C ALA A 517 -2.38 -14.40 -1.57
N ILE A 518 -2.86 -13.56 -2.48
CA ILE A 518 -4.21 -13.62 -3.04
C ILE A 518 -4.15 -14.35 -4.39
N PRO A 519 -4.82 -15.49 -4.56
CA PRO A 519 -4.80 -16.19 -5.84
C PRO A 519 -5.42 -15.36 -6.97
N VAL A 520 -4.70 -15.19 -8.07
CA VAL A 520 -5.14 -14.39 -9.23
C VAL A 520 -6.50 -14.86 -9.77
N TYR A 521 -6.78 -16.15 -9.75
CA TYR A 521 -8.05 -16.69 -10.23
C TYR A 521 -9.28 -16.22 -9.40
N GLU A 522 -9.09 -15.78 -8.18
CA GLU A 522 -10.18 -15.23 -7.34
C GLU A 522 -10.65 -13.87 -7.82
N LEU A 523 -9.77 -13.11 -8.46
CA LEU A 523 -10.03 -11.78 -9.00
C LEU A 523 -10.67 -11.82 -10.41
N THR A 524 -10.82 -13.00 -11.01
CA THR A 524 -11.23 -13.15 -12.42
C THR A 524 -12.73 -13.29 -12.64
N SER A 525 -13.55 -13.30 -11.59
CA SER A 525 -15.00 -13.48 -11.72
C SER A 525 -15.76 -12.76 -10.60
N THR A 526 -16.89 -12.15 -10.95
CA THR A 526 -17.98 -11.87 -9.99
C THR A 526 -18.43 -13.20 -9.38
N LYS A 527 -17.82 -13.62 -8.29
CA LYS A 527 -18.20 -14.87 -7.60
C LYS A 527 -19.14 -14.54 -6.47
N ASN A 528 -20.35 -15.04 -6.55
CA ASN A 528 -21.28 -15.03 -5.44
C ASN A 528 -20.79 -16.01 -4.35
N VAL A 529 -20.57 -15.48 -3.16
CA VAL A 529 -20.25 -16.31 -2.00
C VAL A 529 -21.55 -16.87 -1.42
N VAL A 530 -21.59 -18.19 -1.23
CA VAL A 530 -22.73 -18.85 -0.59
C VAL A 530 -22.26 -19.61 0.64
N LYS A 531 -23.11 -19.64 1.66
CA LYS A 531 -22.79 -20.41 2.88
C LYS A 531 -22.68 -21.90 2.54
N PRO A 532 -21.80 -22.67 3.21
CA PRO A 532 -21.72 -24.11 3.02
C PRO A 532 -23.07 -24.83 3.17
N SER A 533 -23.91 -24.36 4.11
CA SER A 533 -25.27 -24.89 4.31
C SER A 533 -26.17 -24.77 3.09
N ASP A 534 -26.02 -23.71 2.29
CA ASP A 534 -26.92 -23.37 1.18
C ASP A 534 -26.70 -24.28 -0.04
N ILE A 535 -25.49 -24.83 -0.16
CA ILE A 535 -25.13 -25.81 -1.20
C ILE A 535 -24.84 -27.20 -0.63
N GLY A 536 -25.19 -27.45 0.64
CA GLY A 536 -24.93 -28.72 1.30
C GLY A 536 -23.45 -29.10 1.36
N PHE A 537 -22.52 -28.12 1.36
CA PHE A 537 -21.08 -28.38 1.38
C PHE A 537 -20.64 -28.86 2.75
N ARG A 538 -20.03 -30.05 2.78
CA ARG A 538 -19.57 -30.67 4.03
C ARG A 538 -18.35 -31.57 3.78
N ALA A 539 -17.56 -31.78 4.86
CA ALA A 539 -16.39 -32.66 4.88
C ALA A 539 -16.54 -33.71 5.96
N PHE A 540 -16.27 -34.97 5.62
CA PHE A 540 -16.29 -36.05 6.58
C PHE A 540 -15.32 -37.18 6.19
N PRO A 541 -14.67 -37.87 7.19
CA PRO A 541 -14.67 -37.46 8.59
C PRO A 541 -13.96 -36.12 8.78
N ASN A 542 -14.29 -35.41 9.84
CA ASN A 542 -13.56 -34.22 10.30
C ASN A 542 -13.49 -34.29 11.83
N PRO A 543 -12.32 -34.53 12.44
CA PRO A 543 -10.98 -34.64 11.83
C PRO A 543 -10.81 -35.85 10.90
N ALA A 544 -9.88 -35.74 9.94
CA ALA A 544 -9.55 -36.73 8.93
C ALA A 544 -8.09 -37.16 8.99
N ASN A 545 -7.76 -38.43 8.65
CA ASN A 545 -6.38 -38.93 8.67
C ASN A 545 -5.84 -39.19 7.27
N GLU A 546 -6.23 -40.31 6.62
CA GLU A 546 -5.71 -40.71 5.30
C GLU A 546 -6.49 -40.07 4.14
N SER A 547 -7.79 -39.89 4.33
CA SER A 547 -8.67 -39.30 3.32
C SER A 547 -9.82 -38.52 3.96
N VAL A 548 -10.37 -37.60 3.20
CA VAL A 548 -11.56 -36.81 3.55
C VAL A 548 -12.53 -36.82 2.36
N THR A 549 -13.80 -37.04 2.62
CA THR A 549 -14.84 -36.92 1.61
C THR A 549 -15.49 -35.54 1.70
N PHE A 550 -15.48 -34.81 0.60
CA PHE A 550 -16.21 -33.57 0.44
C PHE A 550 -17.48 -33.84 -0.36
N GLN A 551 -18.59 -33.25 0.09
CA GLN A 551 -19.90 -33.43 -0.54
C GLN A 551 -20.54 -32.07 -0.75
N ILE A 552 -21.16 -31.87 -1.91
CA ILE A 552 -22.13 -30.79 -2.17
C ILE A 552 -23.48 -31.40 -2.56
N GLY A 553 -24.56 -30.61 -2.35
CA GLY A 553 -25.91 -30.98 -2.82
C GLY A 553 -26.63 -29.69 -3.19
N THR A 554 -26.57 -29.31 -4.49
CA THR A 554 -27.09 -28.01 -4.94
C THR A 554 -27.80 -28.18 -6.29
N GLU A 555 -28.70 -27.23 -6.59
CA GLU A 555 -29.32 -27.08 -7.91
C GLU A 555 -28.51 -26.18 -8.86
N MET A 556 -27.35 -25.68 -8.42
CA MET A 556 -26.45 -24.88 -9.26
C MET A 556 -25.81 -25.74 -10.35
N GLU A 557 -25.59 -25.14 -11.50
CA GLU A 557 -24.96 -25.75 -12.68
C GLU A 557 -23.68 -25.00 -13.04
N GLY A 558 -22.72 -25.71 -13.66
CA GLY A 558 -21.48 -25.13 -14.15
C GLY A 558 -20.27 -26.04 -13.91
N ASP A 559 -19.10 -25.53 -14.23
CA ASP A 559 -17.86 -26.23 -13.90
C ASP A 559 -17.65 -26.22 -12.39
N VAL A 560 -17.31 -27.38 -11.83
CA VAL A 560 -17.08 -27.52 -10.39
C VAL A 560 -15.61 -27.80 -10.14
N ARG A 561 -15.01 -27.01 -9.25
CA ARG A 561 -13.66 -27.21 -8.75
C ARG A 561 -13.68 -27.28 -7.24
N LEU A 562 -13.05 -28.31 -6.68
CA LEU A 562 -12.70 -28.42 -5.28
C LEU A 562 -11.20 -28.13 -5.13
N SER A 563 -10.83 -27.17 -4.29
CA SER A 563 -9.44 -26.84 -3.99
C SER A 563 -9.19 -26.93 -2.50
N LEU A 564 -8.04 -27.47 -2.12
CA LEU A 564 -7.60 -27.57 -0.72
C LEU A 564 -6.42 -26.64 -0.49
N TYR A 565 -6.48 -25.92 0.60
CA TYR A 565 -5.45 -24.97 1.02
C TYR A 565 -4.95 -25.33 2.42
N ASN A 566 -3.67 -25.14 2.67
CA ASN A 566 -3.10 -25.22 4.02
C ASN A 566 -3.41 -23.93 4.81
N ASN A 567 -2.97 -23.88 6.06
CA ASN A 567 -3.15 -22.72 6.94
C ASN A 567 -2.33 -21.47 6.52
N LEU A 568 -1.49 -21.59 5.50
CA LEU A 568 -0.74 -20.48 4.89
C LEU A 568 -1.43 -19.99 3.60
N GLY A 569 -2.62 -20.52 3.24
CA GLY A 569 -3.34 -20.19 2.02
C GLY A 569 -2.78 -20.82 0.74
N GLN A 570 -1.72 -21.63 0.85
CA GLN A 570 -1.15 -22.31 -0.31
C GLN A 570 -2.07 -23.45 -0.75
N MET A 571 -2.39 -23.51 -2.04
CA MET A 571 -3.15 -24.60 -2.61
C MET A 571 -2.30 -25.87 -2.59
N VAL A 572 -2.77 -26.88 -1.87
CA VAL A 572 -2.08 -28.17 -1.71
C VAL A 572 -2.65 -29.26 -2.62
N GLN A 573 -3.90 -29.08 -3.07
CA GLN A 573 -4.55 -30.04 -3.98
C GLN A 573 -5.77 -29.40 -4.66
N SER A 574 -6.10 -29.82 -5.88
CA SER A 574 -7.30 -29.40 -6.60
C SER A 574 -7.87 -30.55 -7.42
N GLU A 575 -9.21 -30.68 -7.39
CA GLU A 575 -10.00 -31.61 -8.19
C GLU A 575 -10.96 -30.81 -9.08
N PHE A 576 -11.01 -31.10 -10.37
CA PHE A 576 -11.83 -30.37 -11.33
C PHE A 576 -12.81 -31.30 -12.04
N ASN A 577 -14.07 -30.87 -12.19
CA ASN A 577 -15.10 -31.55 -12.96
C ASN A 577 -15.81 -30.55 -13.89
N GLN A 578 -15.64 -30.74 -15.18
CA GLN A 578 -16.27 -29.93 -16.20
C GLN A 578 -17.75 -30.32 -16.39
N GLY A 579 -18.64 -29.31 -16.55
CA GLY A 579 -20.04 -29.54 -16.90
C GLY A 579 -20.86 -30.21 -15.82
N PHE A 580 -20.69 -29.80 -14.54
CA PHE A 580 -21.56 -30.29 -13.48
C PHE A 580 -23.01 -29.86 -13.72
N VAL A 581 -23.91 -30.82 -13.73
CA VAL A 581 -25.35 -30.63 -13.77
C VAL A 581 -25.88 -30.89 -12.37
N SER A 582 -26.81 -30.08 -11.89
CA SER A 582 -27.35 -30.04 -10.53
C SER A 582 -27.51 -31.41 -9.83
N GLY A 583 -27.36 -31.43 -8.52
CA GLY A 583 -27.51 -32.63 -7.69
C GLY A 583 -26.43 -32.77 -6.62
N ALA A 584 -26.21 -34.00 -6.18
CA ALA A 584 -25.16 -34.32 -5.21
C ALA A 584 -23.86 -34.70 -5.93
N LYS A 585 -22.74 -34.17 -5.45
CA LYS A 585 -21.39 -34.54 -5.89
C LYS A 585 -20.50 -34.82 -4.69
N GLU A 586 -19.68 -35.85 -4.78
CA GLU A 586 -18.73 -36.27 -3.76
C GLU A 586 -17.33 -36.41 -4.35
N TRP A 587 -16.33 -35.99 -3.57
CA TRP A 587 -14.90 -36.21 -3.82
C TRP A 587 -14.30 -36.90 -2.60
N ASN A 588 -13.70 -38.08 -2.81
CA ASN A 588 -12.86 -38.69 -1.79
C ASN A 588 -11.41 -38.33 -2.07
N VAL A 589 -10.87 -37.43 -1.25
CA VAL A 589 -9.56 -36.83 -1.45
C VAL A 589 -8.56 -37.50 -0.52
N GLN A 590 -7.43 -37.96 -1.07
CA GLN A 590 -6.33 -38.55 -0.31
C GLN A 590 -5.48 -37.42 0.27
N ILE A 591 -5.38 -37.37 1.59
CA ILE A 591 -4.66 -36.32 2.35
C ILE A 591 -3.55 -36.92 3.25
N GLY A 592 -3.29 -38.20 3.16
CA GLY A 592 -2.27 -38.86 3.99
C GLY A 592 -0.86 -38.27 3.85
N HIS A 593 -0.56 -37.67 2.70
CA HIS A 593 0.71 -36.99 2.41
C HIS A 593 0.81 -35.58 2.98
N LEU A 594 -0.31 -34.99 3.42
CA LEU A 594 -0.33 -33.63 3.97
C LEU A 594 0.11 -33.62 5.44
N PRO A 595 0.83 -32.58 5.89
CA PRO A 595 1.14 -32.37 7.30
C PRO A 595 -0.12 -32.30 8.18
N LYS A 596 0.00 -32.62 9.46
CA LYS A 596 -1.07 -32.40 10.45
C LYS A 596 -1.38 -30.92 10.60
N GLY A 597 -2.66 -30.56 10.62
CA GLY A 597 -3.05 -29.16 10.77
C GLY A 597 -4.46 -28.84 10.30
N LEU A 598 -4.78 -27.57 10.33
CA LEU A 598 -6.02 -27.02 9.80
C LEU A 598 -5.87 -26.79 8.28
N TYR A 599 -6.88 -27.19 7.54
CA TYR A 599 -6.99 -27.02 6.09
C TYR A 599 -8.33 -26.41 5.73
N ILE A 600 -8.39 -25.78 4.55
CA ILE A 600 -9.62 -25.30 3.96
C ILE A 600 -9.87 -26.02 2.67
N ALA A 601 -11.11 -26.43 2.53
CA ALA A 601 -11.68 -26.87 1.28
C ALA A 601 -12.57 -25.77 0.72
N ARG A 602 -12.33 -25.41 -0.54
CA ARG A 602 -13.18 -24.51 -1.31
C ARG A 602 -13.78 -25.29 -2.48
N VAL A 603 -15.07 -25.16 -2.65
CA VAL A 603 -15.76 -25.60 -3.86
C VAL A 603 -16.25 -24.38 -4.65
N SER A 604 -15.96 -24.33 -5.93
CA SER A 604 -16.53 -23.34 -6.86
C SER A 604 -17.42 -24.04 -7.88
N ILE A 605 -18.56 -23.43 -8.22
CA ILE A 605 -19.56 -23.90 -9.19
C ILE A 605 -19.90 -22.72 -10.10
N GLY A 606 -19.39 -22.72 -11.33
CA GLY A 606 -19.48 -21.54 -12.18
C GLY A 606 -18.92 -20.30 -11.48
N ASN A 607 -19.75 -19.27 -11.32
CA ASN A 607 -19.39 -18.00 -10.65
C ASN A 607 -19.68 -17.99 -9.14
N THR A 608 -20.00 -19.13 -8.53
CA THR A 608 -20.35 -19.23 -7.11
C THR A 608 -19.32 -20.08 -6.39
N TYR A 609 -18.96 -19.73 -5.16
CA TYR A 609 -18.11 -20.59 -4.34
C TYR A 609 -18.54 -20.64 -2.88
N SER A 610 -18.07 -21.68 -2.19
CA SER A 610 -18.24 -21.88 -0.76
C SER A 610 -17.00 -22.52 -0.16
N SER A 611 -16.71 -22.23 1.10
CA SER A 611 -15.53 -22.77 1.79
C SER A 611 -15.91 -23.36 3.14
N LEU A 612 -15.19 -24.38 3.57
CA LEU A 612 -15.29 -24.98 4.89
C LEU A 612 -13.91 -25.39 5.43
N LYS A 613 -13.80 -25.53 6.74
CA LYS A 613 -12.58 -25.95 7.44
C LYS A 613 -12.63 -27.46 7.76
N PHE A 614 -11.50 -28.13 7.67
CA PHE A 614 -11.33 -29.48 8.18
C PHE A 614 -9.95 -29.66 8.83
N ILE A 615 -9.84 -30.63 9.73
CA ILE A 615 -8.60 -30.92 10.48
C ILE A 615 -7.98 -32.21 9.92
N LYS A 616 -6.70 -32.16 9.56
CA LYS A 616 -5.85 -33.32 9.27
C LYS A 616 -5.12 -33.74 10.56
N GLU A 617 -5.34 -35.00 10.98
CA GLU A 617 -4.66 -35.63 12.13
C GLU A 617 -3.36 -36.36 11.76
#